data_b9807430da9e242b9627a2e5befe9a1a
#
_entry.id   b9807430da9e242b9627a2e5befe9a1a
#
_cell.length_a   1.000
_cell.length_b   1.000
_cell.length_c   1.000
_cell.angle_alpha   90.00
_cell.angle_beta   90.00
_cell.angle_gamma   90.00
#
_symmetry.space_group_name_H-M   'P 1'
#
loop_
_entity.id
_entity.type
_entity.pdbx_description
1 polymer ?
#
loop_
_entity_poly.entity_id
_entity_poly.type
_entity_poly.pdbx_seq_one_letter_code
_entity_poly.pdbx_strand_id
1 'polypeptide(L)'
;MYKAVVKLIKIFMSLIFRVEVHGLENVPDDGGFILCSNHISCWDPLVIQTNVKRRIYFMAKAELFRIFFVSWILKLIKAIPVKRNGSDLNAVKSAIKTIKSGHCLGIFPTGPRAKFGDEGEVKSGIGFIACKTDAPGLPVHINATFKIFSKVTVNIGKCAQYWNGEGKPTAEDFDEISKRIYKDIKTLGKGD
;
A
#
# COMPACT_ATOMS: atom_id res chain seq x y z
N MET A 1 -16.24 -8.81 13.52
CA MET A 1 -16.80 -7.86 12.51
C MET A 1 -15.85 -7.63 11.33
N TYR A 2 -14.61 -7.15 11.50
CA TYR A 2 -13.64 -6.94 10.42
C TYR A 2 -13.46 -8.15 9.48
N LYS A 3 -13.12 -9.34 10.04
CA LYS A 3 -12.90 -10.56 9.23
C LYS A 3 -14.11 -10.96 8.40
N ALA A 4 -15.33 -10.79 8.94
CA ALA A 4 -16.58 -11.08 8.21
C ALA A 4 -16.78 -10.13 7.03
N VAL A 5 -16.54 -8.83 7.22
CA VAL A 5 -16.67 -7.83 6.14
C VAL A 5 -15.61 -8.03 5.08
N VAL A 6 -14.34 -8.30 5.46
CA VAL A 6 -13.28 -8.60 4.47
C VAL A 6 -13.63 -9.87 3.67
N LYS A 7 -14.20 -10.91 4.33
CA LYS A 7 -14.66 -12.12 3.64
C LYS A 7 -15.79 -11.81 2.65
N LEU A 8 -16.75 -10.98 3.03
CA LEU A 8 -17.86 -10.55 2.15
C LEU A 8 -17.34 -9.77 0.94
N ILE A 9 -16.42 -8.82 1.18
CA ILE A 9 -15.77 -8.07 0.10
C ILE A 9 -14.99 -9.02 -0.81
N LYS A 10 -14.28 -10.02 -0.26
CA LYS A 10 -13.56 -11.03 -1.05
C LYS A 10 -14.51 -11.80 -1.98
N ILE A 11 -15.64 -12.28 -1.44
CA ILE A 11 -16.66 -12.98 -2.24
C ILE A 11 -17.18 -12.06 -3.35
N PHE A 12 -17.53 -10.81 -3.03
CA PHE A 12 -17.98 -9.84 -4.03
C PHE A 12 -16.92 -9.60 -5.11
N MET A 13 -15.66 -9.41 -4.74
CA MET A 13 -14.56 -9.20 -5.68
C MET A 13 -14.33 -10.44 -6.58
N SER A 14 -14.47 -11.66 -6.03
CA SER A 14 -14.32 -12.90 -6.81
C SER A 14 -15.45 -13.15 -7.81
N LEU A 15 -16.63 -12.54 -7.60
CA LEU A 15 -17.73 -12.56 -8.56
C LEU A 15 -17.51 -11.61 -9.74
N ILE A 16 -16.76 -10.53 -9.52
CA ILE A 16 -16.53 -9.48 -10.52
C ILE A 16 -15.20 -9.66 -11.24
N PHE A 17 -14.15 -10.14 -10.55
CA PHE A 17 -12.79 -10.24 -11.07
C PHE A 17 -12.21 -11.64 -10.85
N ARG A 18 -11.35 -12.06 -11.76
CA ARG A 18 -10.51 -13.25 -11.58
C ARG A 18 -9.21 -12.84 -10.92
N VAL A 19 -9.15 -12.90 -9.58
CA VAL A 19 -7.98 -12.45 -8.82
C VAL A 19 -6.99 -13.60 -8.65
N GLU A 20 -5.76 -13.40 -9.14
CA GLU A 20 -4.63 -14.29 -8.94
C GLU A 20 -3.56 -13.56 -8.11
N VAL A 21 -3.02 -14.22 -7.10
CA VAL A 21 -2.02 -13.62 -6.20
C VAL A 21 -0.82 -14.54 -6.12
N HIS A 22 0.36 -14.00 -6.38
CA HIS A 22 1.65 -14.66 -6.31
C HIS A 22 2.50 -14.05 -5.21
N GLY A 23 3.29 -14.86 -4.50
CA GLY A 23 4.22 -14.39 -3.46
C GLY A 23 3.56 -14.12 -2.11
N LEU A 24 2.42 -14.75 -1.79
CA LEU A 24 1.77 -14.59 -0.47
C LEU A 24 2.66 -15.02 0.69
N GLU A 25 3.59 -15.93 0.46
CA GLU A 25 4.61 -16.39 1.40
C GLU A 25 5.60 -15.30 1.80
N ASN A 26 5.75 -14.25 0.99
CA ASN A 26 6.62 -13.12 1.26
C ASN A 26 6.04 -12.11 2.27
N VAL A 27 4.77 -12.26 2.63
CA VAL A 27 4.11 -11.36 3.59
C VAL A 27 4.55 -11.72 5.00
N PRO A 28 5.21 -10.81 5.76
CA PRO A 28 5.60 -11.09 7.12
C PRO A 28 4.41 -11.46 8.01
N ASP A 29 4.52 -12.53 8.78
CA ASP A 29 3.46 -12.98 9.70
C ASP A 29 3.29 -12.06 10.90
N ASP A 30 4.36 -11.39 11.33
CA ASP A 30 4.40 -10.48 12.49
C ASP A 30 5.22 -9.22 12.19
N GLY A 31 5.41 -8.37 13.19
CA GLY A 31 6.15 -7.11 13.07
C GLY A 31 5.44 -6.04 12.24
N GLY A 32 5.98 -4.83 12.27
CA GLY A 32 5.56 -3.71 11.43
C GLY A 32 6.29 -3.70 10.12
N PHE A 33 5.59 -3.46 9.01
CA PHE A 33 6.21 -3.31 7.68
C PHE A 33 5.41 -2.34 6.81
N ILE A 34 6.01 -1.91 5.71
CA ILE A 34 5.41 -0.98 4.76
C ILE A 34 5.08 -1.75 3.48
N LEU A 35 3.80 -1.99 3.20
CA LEU A 35 3.35 -2.52 1.92
C LEU A 35 3.28 -1.37 0.92
N CYS A 36 4.02 -1.50 -0.18
CA CYS A 36 4.16 -0.49 -1.21
C CYS A 36 3.65 -1.03 -2.53
N SER A 37 2.66 -0.36 -3.15
CA SER A 37 2.08 -0.83 -4.41
C SER A 37 1.94 0.28 -5.43
N ASN A 38 1.95 -0.05 -6.72
CA ASN A 38 1.42 0.83 -7.76
C ASN A 38 -0.08 1.08 -7.51
N HIS A 39 -0.61 2.18 -8.03
CA HIS A 39 -2.02 2.57 -7.81
C HIS A 39 -2.70 2.90 -9.13
N ILE A 40 -3.54 1.99 -9.60
CA ILE A 40 -4.24 2.09 -10.89
C ILE A 40 -5.76 2.21 -10.73
N SER A 41 -6.31 1.77 -9.59
CA SER A 41 -7.76 1.76 -9.36
C SER A 41 -8.14 1.99 -7.89
N CYS A 42 -9.38 2.44 -7.65
CA CYS A 42 -9.94 2.45 -6.29
C CYS A 42 -10.16 1.03 -5.72
N TRP A 43 -10.09 0.01 -6.55
CA TRP A 43 -10.19 -1.39 -6.14
C TRP A 43 -8.88 -1.94 -5.56
N ASP A 44 -7.72 -1.31 -5.85
CA ASP A 44 -6.40 -1.81 -5.42
C ASP A 44 -6.31 -2.11 -3.92
N PRO A 45 -6.71 -1.19 -3.01
CA PRO A 45 -6.65 -1.47 -1.57
C PRO A 45 -7.53 -2.65 -1.16
N LEU A 46 -8.68 -2.83 -1.83
CA LEU A 46 -9.61 -3.93 -1.53
C LEU A 46 -9.05 -5.26 -2.02
N VAL A 47 -8.49 -5.29 -3.25
CA VAL A 47 -7.84 -6.49 -3.80
C VAL A 47 -6.72 -6.95 -2.88
N ILE A 48 -5.83 -6.04 -2.48
CA ILE A 48 -4.73 -6.37 -1.57
C ILE A 48 -5.28 -6.85 -0.21
N GLN A 49 -6.18 -6.06 0.42
CA GLN A 49 -6.68 -6.36 1.76
C GLN A 49 -7.44 -7.68 1.86
N THR A 50 -8.15 -8.07 0.80
CA THR A 50 -8.93 -9.31 0.81
C THR A 50 -8.10 -10.57 0.57
N ASN A 51 -6.87 -10.43 0.08
CA ASN A 51 -5.99 -11.55 -0.24
C ASN A 51 -4.79 -11.69 0.70
N VAL A 52 -4.42 -10.63 1.42
CA VAL A 52 -3.35 -10.67 2.44
C VAL A 52 -3.94 -11.00 3.82
N LYS A 53 -3.32 -11.92 4.57
CA LYS A 53 -3.80 -12.34 5.91
C LYS A 53 -3.74 -11.21 6.94
N ARG A 54 -2.75 -10.30 6.82
CA ARG A 54 -2.53 -9.18 7.73
C ARG A 54 -3.49 -8.04 7.43
N ARG A 55 -3.95 -7.34 8.48
CA ARG A 55 -4.68 -6.08 8.29
C ARG A 55 -3.72 -5.00 7.85
N ILE A 56 -4.03 -4.34 6.74
CA ILE A 56 -3.24 -3.26 6.17
C ILE A 56 -3.96 -1.95 6.46
N TYR A 57 -3.23 -1.01 7.02
CA TYR A 57 -3.70 0.35 7.33
C TYR A 57 -3.33 1.25 6.16
N PHE A 58 -4.21 1.37 5.18
CA PHE A 58 -3.96 2.21 4.01
C PHE A 58 -4.08 3.69 4.33
N MET A 59 -3.22 4.50 3.70
CA MET A 59 -3.39 5.95 3.69
C MET A 59 -4.44 6.32 2.64
N ALA A 60 -5.51 7.02 3.04
CA ALA A 60 -6.63 7.37 2.17
C ALA A 60 -6.94 8.87 2.22
N LYS A 61 -7.40 9.43 1.10
CA LYS A 61 -7.76 10.86 0.99
C LYS A 61 -8.82 11.24 2.03
N ALA A 62 -8.57 12.30 2.83
CA ALA A 62 -9.43 12.72 3.95
C ALA A 62 -10.89 12.97 3.53
N GLU A 63 -11.11 13.49 2.30
CA GLU A 63 -12.44 13.77 1.77
C GLU A 63 -13.28 12.50 1.57
N LEU A 64 -12.67 11.32 1.38
CA LEU A 64 -13.39 10.04 1.27
C LEU A 64 -14.10 9.68 2.58
N PHE A 65 -13.61 10.15 3.70
CA PHE A 65 -14.24 9.93 5.00
C PHE A 65 -15.53 10.75 5.21
N ARG A 66 -15.88 11.65 4.30
CA ARG A 66 -17.16 12.41 4.31
C ARG A 66 -18.29 11.64 3.65
N ILE A 67 -17.98 10.64 2.81
CA ILE A 67 -18.97 9.80 2.13
C ILE A 67 -19.37 8.68 3.09
N PHE A 68 -20.63 8.65 3.55
CA PHE A 68 -21.10 7.79 4.63
C PHE A 68 -20.68 6.32 4.47
N PHE A 69 -21.01 5.68 3.35
CA PHE A 69 -20.71 4.26 3.14
C PHE A 69 -19.19 4.00 3.01
N VAL A 70 -18.47 4.86 2.27
CA VAL A 70 -17.02 4.76 2.12
C VAL A 70 -16.31 4.98 3.45
N SER A 71 -16.76 5.98 4.23
CA SER A 71 -16.24 6.26 5.57
C SER A 71 -16.36 5.06 6.50
N TRP A 72 -17.49 4.35 6.45
CA TRP A 72 -17.69 3.16 7.26
C TRP A 72 -16.68 2.06 6.92
N ILE A 73 -16.46 1.78 5.62
CA ILE A 73 -15.45 0.82 5.16
C ILE A 73 -14.05 1.27 5.58
N LEU A 74 -13.67 2.53 5.32
CA LEU A 74 -12.35 3.07 5.65
C LEU A 74 -12.05 2.99 7.16
N LYS A 75 -13.04 3.31 8.01
CA LYS A 75 -12.92 3.16 9.47
C LYS A 75 -12.76 1.69 9.89
N LEU A 76 -13.50 0.80 9.25
CA LEU A 76 -13.42 -0.63 9.53
C LEU A 76 -12.04 -1.22 9.23
N ILE A 77 -11.43 -0.82 8.10
CA ILE A 77 -10.06 -1.22 7.74
C ILE A 77 -8.99 -0.37 8.46
N LYS A 78 -9.41 0.58 9.30
CA LYS A 78 -8.52 1.52 10.00
C LYS A 78 -7.63 2.34 9.06
N ALA A 79 -8.19 2.79 7.94
CA ALA A 79 -7.47 3.65 7.02
C ALA A 79 -7.09 4.98 7.68
N ILE A 80 -5.89 5.48 7.36
CA ILE A 80 -5.33 6.72 7.89
C ILE A 80 -5.74 7.87 6.97
N PRO A 81 -6.52 8.86 7.43
CA PRO A 81 -6.89 10.00 6.60
C PRO A 81 -5.68 10.89 6.30
N VAL A 82 -5.54 11.30 5.04
CA VAL A 82 -4.46 12.19 4.57
C VAL A 82 -5.03 13.39 3.87
N LYS A 83 -4.65 14.58 4.30
CA LYS A 83 -4.91 15.84 3.59
C LYS A 83 -3.84 16.02 2.51
N ARG A 84 -4.26 16.27 1.26
CA ARG A 84 -3.32 16.38 0.13
C ARG A 84 -2.80 17.80 -0.12
N ASN A 85 -3.30 18.76 0.62
CA ASN A 85 -2.89 20.17 0.51
C ASN A 85 -1.68 20.41 1.42
N GLY A 86 -0.48 20.08 0.95
CA GLY A 86 0.77 20.22 1.70
C GLY A 86 1.20 18.97 2.48
N SER A 87 2.13 19.14 3.41
CA SER A 87 2.65 18.06 4.26
C SER A 87 1.69 17.79 5.41
N ASP A 88 1.02 16.64 5.40
CA ASP A 88 0.15 16.22 6.52
C ASP A 88 0.97 15.50 7.60
N LEU A 89 1.55 16.28 8.51
CA LEU A 89 2.35 15.75 9.63
C LEU A 89 1.57 14.81 10.54
N ASN A 90 0.25 14.98 10.67
CA ASN A 90 -0.57 14.08 11.49
C ASN A 90 -0.74 12.72 10.82
N ALA A 91 -0.93 12.68 9.50
CA ALA A 91 -0.96 11.44 8.75
C ALA A 91 0.38 10.70 8.84
N VAL A 92 1.51 11.40 8.71
CA VAL A 92 2.86 10.84 8.85
C VAL A 92 3.09 10.29 10.27
N LYS A 93 2.74 11.04 11.31
CA LYS A 93 2.82 10.57 12.71
C LYS A 93 1.98 9.31 12.93
N SER A 94 0.76 9.28 12.37
CA SER A 94 -0.13 8.11 12.46
C SER A 94 0.44 6.90 11.74
N ALA A 95 1.05 7.09 10.57
CA ALA A 95 1.72 6.04 9.81
C ALA A 95 2.89 5.43 10.61
N ILE A 96 3.77 6.28 11.15
CA ILE A 96 4.90 5.86 11.99
C ILE A 96 4.40 5.09 13.23
N LYS A 97 3.38 5.62 13.92
CA LYS A 97 2.77 4.94 15.08
C LYS A 97 2.22 3.57 14.71
N THR A 98 1.55 3.46 13.57
CA THR A 98 1.00 2.19 13.06
C THR A 98 2.08 1.13 12.91
N ILE A 99 3.18 1.47 12.24
CA ILE A 99 4.30 0.55 12.02
C ILE A 99 4.97 0.17 13.34
N LYS A 100 5.29 1.14 14.19
CA LYS A 100 5.92 0.90 15.51
C LYS A 100 5.06 0.07 16.46
N SER A 101 3.73 0.02 16.22
CA SER A 101 2.81 -0.86 16.95
C SER A 101 2.71 -2.26 16.33
N GLY A 102 3.62 -2.65 15.44
CA GLY A 102 3.65 -3.98 14.81
C GLY A 102 2.60 -4.18 13.72
N HIS A 103 2.04 -3.09 13.16
CA HIS A 103 1.01 -3.18 12.12
C HIS A 103 1.58 -2.89 10.73
N CYS A 104 0.89 -3.38 9.69
CA CYS A 104 1.23 -3.13 8.30
C CYS A 104 0.63 -1.80 7.83
N LEU A 105 1.48 -0.91 7.30
CA LEU A 105 1.08 0.31 6.63
C LEU A 105 1.01 0.07 5.12
N GLY A 106 -0.10 0.44 4.46
CA GLY A 106 -0.23 0.41 3.00
C GLY A 106 -0.05 1.80 2.40
N ILE A 107 0.91 1.94 1.49
CA ILE A 107 1.20 3.19 0.78
C ILE A 107 1.27 2.96 -0.73
N PHE A 108 0.77 3.95 -1.48
CA PHE A 108 0.95 4.06 -2.92
C PHE A 108 1.96 5.19 -3.20
N PRO A 109 3.22 4.87 -3.58
CA PRO A 109 4.31 5.85 -3.64
C PRO A 109 4.09 7.01 -4.61
N THR A 110 3.40 6.77 -5.71
CA THR A 110 3.08 7.79 -6.72
C THR A 110 1.90 8.69 -6.34
N GLY A 111 1.24 8.41 -5.21
CA GLY A 111 0.10 9.19 -4.73
C GLY A 111 -1.19 8.97 -5.53
N PRO A 112 -1.75 9.98 -6.23
CA PRO A 112 -2.95 9.80 -7.04
C PRO A 112 -2.72 8.77 -8.14
N ARG A 113 -3.81 8.04 -8.53
CA ARG A 113 -3.76 7.03 -9.59
C ARG A 113 -3.05 7.58 -10.82
N ALA A 114 -1.91 6.97 -11.16
CA ALA A 114 -1.26 7.23 -12.43
C ALA A 114 -2.15 6.70 -13.56
N LYS A 115 -2.29 7.45 -14.65
CA LYS A 115 -2.89 6.89 -15.88
C LYS A 115 -2.01 5.73 -16.34
N PHE A 116 -2.62 4.72 -16.94
CA PHE A 116 -1.91 3.55 -17.47
C PHE A 116 -0.74 4.04 -18.36
N GLY A 117 0.51 3.74 -17.99
CA GLY A 117 1.71 4.19 -18.69
C GLY A 117 2.34 5.50 -18.19
N ASP A 118 1.70 6.25 -17.30
CA ASP A 118 2.29 7.45 -16.71
C ASP A 118 3.21 7.05 -15.54
N GLU A 119 4.47 7.42 -15.61
CA GLU A 119 5.41 7.32 -14.51
C GLU A 119 5.10 8.48 -13.54
N GLY A 120 4.16 8.24 -12.62
CA GLY A 120 3.88 9.22 -11.58
C GLY A 120 5.14 9.52 -10.76
N GLU A 121 5.33 10.78 -10.40
CA GLU A 121 6.45 11.20 -9.54
C GLU A 121 6.39 10.47 -8.20
N VAL A 122 7.47 9.77 -7.87
CA VAL A 122 7.61 9.05 -6.61
C VAL A 122 7.86 10.05 -5.48
N LYS A 123 7.00 10.02 -4.48
CA LYS A 123 7.11 10.94 -3.33
C LYS A 123 8.09 10.40 -2.30
N SER A 124 8.98 11.27 -1.79
CA SER A 124 9.97 10.95 -0.75
C SER A 124 9.37 10.54 0.61
N GLY A 125 8.07 10.74 0.79
CA GLY A 125 7.38 10.42 2.05
C GLY A 125 7.48 8.97 2.49
N ILE A 126 7.59 8.02 1.56
CA ILE A 126 7.76 6.61 1.90
C ILE A 126 9.18 6.34 2.43
N GLY A 127 10.21 6.92 1.81
CA GLY A 127 11.58 6.84 2.30
C GLY A 127 11.74 7.45 3.68
N PHE A 128 11.11 8.62 3.91
CA PHE A 128 11.07 9.23 5.23
C PHE A 128 10.46 8.29 6.30
N ILE A 129 9.32 7.65 5.99
CA ILE A 129 8.67 6.73 6.94
C ILE A 129 9.55 5.49 7.17
N ALA A 130 10.15 4.93 6.12
CA ALA A 130 11.06 3.79 6.23
C ALA A 130 12.25 4.11 7.17
N CYS A 131 12.95 5.23 6.96
CA CYS A 131 14.05 5.66 7.82
C CYS A 131 13.60 5.92 9.27
N LYS A 132 12.41 6.49 9.50
CA LYS A 132 11.92 6.82 10.86
C LYS A 132 11.42 5.61 11.63
N THR A 133 11.13 4.52 10.96
CA THR A 133 10.58 3.31 11.60
C THR A 133 11.53 2.13 11.57
N ASP A 134 12.57 2.21 10.74
CA ASP A 134 13.47 1.08 10.42
C ASP A 134 12.68 -0.17 9.99
N ALA A 135 11.54 0.05 9.32
CA ALA A 135 10.65 -1.01 8.92
C ALA A 135 10.96 -1.50 7.51
N PRO A 136 10.93 -2.82 7.28
CA PRO A 136 11.12 -3.36 5.95
C PRO A 136 9.95 -2.98 5.02
N GLY A 137 10.24 -2.88 3.74
CA GLY A 137 9.27 -2.64 2.67
C GLY A 137 8.88 -3.93 1.96
N LEU A 138 7.59 -4.09 1.69
CA LEU A 138 7.04 -5.18 0.90
C LEU A 138 6.53 -4.62 -0.43
N PRO A 139 7.27 -4.78 -1.55
CA PRO A 139 6.82 -4.30 -2.84
C PRO A 139 5.70 -5.20 -3.37
N VAL A 140 4.66 -4.59 -3.92
CA VAL A 140 3.51 -5.27 -4.53
C VAL A 140 3.22 -4.62 -5.88
N HIS A 141 2.98 -5.42 -6.91
CA HIS A 141 2.54 -4.94 -8.21
C HIS A 141 1.15 -5.49 -8.55
N ILE A 142 0.25 -4.59 -8.98
CA ILE A 142 -1.07 -4.95 -9.48
C ILE A 142 -1.10 -4.73 -10.99
N ASN A 143 -1.43 -5.78 -11.73
CA ASN A 143 -1.70 -5.74 -13.15
C ASN A 143 -3.18 -6.05 -13.38
N ALA A 144 -3.94 -5.06 -13.84
CA ALA A 144 -5.39 -5.19 -14.05
C ALA A 144 -5.94 -4.10 -14.98
N THR A 145 -6.98 -4.44 -15.72
CA THR A 145 -7.82 -3.45 -16.43
C THR A 145 -9.06 -3.06 -15.63
N PHE A 146 -9.40 -3.84 -14.60
CA PHE A 146 -10.61 -3.73 -13.78
C PHE A 146 -11.92 -3.69 -14.58
N LYS A 147 -11.94 -4.33 -15.74
CA LYS A 147 -13.19 -4.63 -16.46
C LYS A 147 -13.87 -5.82 -15.81
N ILE A 148 -15.20 -5.88 -15.87
CA ILE A 148 -15.97 -7.00 -15.33
C ILE A 148 -15.44 -8.32 -15.92
N PHE A 149 -15.23 -9.32 -15.07
CA PHE A 149 -14.64 -10.63 -15.37
C PHE A 149 -13.20 -10.60 -15.89
N SER A 150 -12.52 -9.45 -15.86
CA SER A 150 -11.11 -9.39 -16.21
C SER A 150 -10.23 -10.06 -15.15
N LYS A 151 -9.04 -10.47 -15.59
CA LYS A 151 -7.98 -10.93 -14.71
C LYS A 151 -7.40 -9.76 -13.94
N VAL A 152 -7.13 -9.97 -12.65
CA VAL A 152 -6.39 -9.08 -11.76
C VAL A 152 -5.26 -9.89 -11.17
N THR A 153 -4.03 -9.59 -11.56
CA THR A 153 -2.83 -10.24 -11.03
C THR A 153 -2.20 -9.37 -9.96
N VAL A 154 -1.87 -9.96 -8.82
CA VAL A 154 -1.14 -9.30 -7.73
C VAL A 154 0.15 -10.05 -7.49
N ASN A 155 1.27 -9.42 -7.79
CA ASN A 155 2.60 -9.96 -7.58
C ASN A 155 3.20 -9.33 -6.32
N ILE A 156 3.50 -10.15 -5.30
CA ILE A 156 4.08 -9.74 -4.02
C ILE A 156 5.55 -10.13 -4.01
N GLY A 157 6.43 -9.14 -3.96
CA GLY A 157 7.87 -9.34 -3.93
C GLY A 157 8.38 -9.71 -2.54
N LYS A 158 9.69 -9.94 -2.42
CA LYS A 158 10.32 -10.21 -1.14
C LYS A 158 10.31 -8.96 -0.26
N CYS A 159 10.04 -9.15 1.02
CA CYS A 159 10.17 -8.10 2.02
C CYS A 159 11.66 -7.78 2.23
N ALA A 160 12.04 -6.51 2.11
CA ALA A 160 13.43 -6.08 2.13
C ALA A 160 13.64 -4.85 3.01
N GLN A 161 14.82 -4.77 3.61
CA GLN A 161 15.27 -3.57 4.33
C GLN A 161 15.80 -2.56 3.33
N TYR A 162 15.21 -1.36 3.30
CA TYR A 162 15.62 -0.28 2.40
C TYR A 162 16.51 0.78 3.07
N TRP A 163 16.41 0.90 4.39
CA TRP A 163 17.29 1.71 5.22
C TRP A 163 18.20 0.82 6.07
N ASN A 164 19.50 1.12 6.11
CA ASN A 164 20.47 0.34 6.88
C ASN A 164 20.60 0.80 8.35
N GLY A 165 19.89 1.87 8.74
CA GLY A 165 19.93 2.40 10.10
C GLY A 165 21.20 3.19 10.45
N GLU A 166 22.15 3.37 9.52
CA GLU A 166 23.40 4.06 9.76
C GLU A 166 23.26 5.57 9.60
N GLY A 167 23.70 6.31 10.61
CA GLY A 167 23.73 7.76 10.61
C GLY A 167 22.37 8.45 10.71
N LYS A 168 22.37 9.75 10.44
CA LYS A 168 21.14 10.58 10.39
C LYS A 168 20.70 10.69 8.95
N PRO A 169 19.51 10.16 8.58
CA PRO A 169 19.07 10.17 7.18
C PRO A 169 18.83 11.59 6.67
N THR A 170 19.20 11.83 5.43
CA THR A 170 19.07 13.09 4.69
C THR A 170 17.85 13.09 3.78
N ALA A 171 17.57 14.20 3.12
CA ALA A 171 16.49 14.30 2.14
C ALA A 171 16.80 13.44 0.89
N GLU A 172 18.06 13.36 0.50
CA GLU A 172 18.54 12.53 -0.59
C GLU A 172 18.29 11.04 -0.32
N ASP A 173 18.56 10.58 0.92
CA ASP A 173 18.28 9.20 1.33
C ASP A 173 16.80 8.86 1.20
N PHE A 174 15.90 9.78 1.58
CA PHE A 174 14.45 9.57 1.45
C PHE A 174 14.04 9.40 -0.01
N ASP A 175 14.59 10.20 -0.91
CA ASP A 175 14.31 10.13 -2.34
C ASP A 175 14.88 8.84 -2.94
N GLU A 176 16.11 8.47 -2.62
CA GLU A 176 16.76 7.26 -3.09
C GLU A 176 15.99 6.01 -2.66
N ILE A 177 15.65 5.89 -1.37
CA ILE A 177 14.87 4.79 -0.84
C ILE A 177 13.52 4.68 -1.54
N SER A 178 12.83 5.80 -1.73
CA SER A 178 11.54 5.84 -2.41
C SER A 178 11.64 5.35 -3.85
N LYS A 179 12.69 5.76 -4.58
CA LYS A 179 12.97 5.31 -5.95
C LYS A 179 13.31 3.83 -6.02
N ARG A 180 14.12 3.30 -5.05
CA ARG A 180 14.44 1.88 -4.96
C ARG A 180 13.20 1.03 -4.74
N ILE A 181 12.34 1.39 -3.77
CA ILE A 181 11.06 0.72 -3.52
C ILE A 181 10.21 0.71 -4.79
N TYR A 182 10.10 1.84 -5.48
CA TYR A 182 9.29 1.94 -6.69
C TYR A 182 9.88 1.13 -7.87
N LYS A 183 11.20 1.07 -7.98
CA LYS A 183 11.88 0.20 -8.95
C LYS A 183 11.53 -1.27 -8.73
N ASP A 184 11.53 -1.72 -7.47
CA ASP A 184 11.18 -3.11 -7.14
C ASP A 184 9.71 -3.40 -7.47
N ILE A 185 8.78 -2.47 -7.20
CA ILE A 185 7.39 -2.59 -7.62
C ILE A 185 7.29 -2.75 -9.15
N LYS A 186 8.02 -1.93 -9.93
CA LYS A 186 8.00 -2.01 -11.41
C LYS A 186 8.60 -3.32 -11.93
N THR A 187 9.63 -3.84 -11.27
CA THR A 187 10.28 -5.11 -11.66
C THR A 187 9.31 -6.28 -11.54
N LEU A 188 8.44 -6.30 -10.52
CA LEU A 188 7.38 -7.30 -10.35
C LEU A 188 6.32 -7.29 -11.47
N GLY A 189 6.16 -6.17 -12.17
CA GLY A 189 5.23 -6.05 -13.29
C GLY A 189 5.82 -6.48 -14.65
N LYS A 190 7.13 -6.75 -14.74
CA LYS A 190 7.81 -7.16 -15.99
C LYS A 190 7.86 -8.67 -16.17
N GLY A 191 7.41 -9.45 -15.19
CA GLY A 191 7.43 -10.91 -15.18
C GLY A 191 6.15 -11.59 -15.67
N ASP A 192 5.23 -10.84 -16.27
CA ASP A 192 3.96 -11.34 -16.84
C ASP A 192 4.04 -11.40 -18.37
#